data_c98fd53bd5bdeba48dcaa89a146f4001
#
_entry.id   c98fd53bd5bdeba48dcaa89a146f4001
#
_cell.length_a   1.000
_cell.length_b   1.000
_cell.length_c   1.000
_cell.angle_alpha   90.00
_cell.angle_beta   90.00
_cell.angle_gamma   90.00
#
_symmetry.space_group_name_H-M   'P 1'
#
loop_
_entity.id
_entity.type
_entity.pdbx_description
1 polymer ?
#
loop_
_entity_poly.entity_id
_entity_poly.type
_entity_poly.pdbx_seq_one_letter_code
_entity_poly.pdbx_strand_id
1 'polypeptide(L)'
;MELIAELADYIEDEIRDAKKYARHALRSRDVRPELSVLFHQLALEELGHMDRLHSAVKEVIERYRSEHGDPPEAMQKRYDKAHEKMMDEAAEVYGILGRFTM
;
A
#
# COMPACT_ATOMS: atom_id res chain seq x y z
N MET A 1 8.51 8.64 15.93
CA MET A 1 9.44 9.02 14.86
C MET A 1 8.68 9.59 13.68
N GLU A 2 9.04 10.81 13.32
CA GLU A 2 8.44 11.51 12.18
C GLU A 2 8.62 10.76 10.87
N LEU A 3 9.78 10.16 10.65
CA LEU A 3 10.06 9.46 9.41
C LEU A 3 9.11 8.28 9.18
N ILE A 4 8.80 7.52 10.24
CA ILE A 4 7.87 6.40 10.11
C ILE A 4 6.47 6.91 9.79
N ALA A 5 6.05 8.02 10.43
CA ALA A 5 4.76 8.63 10.14
C ALA A 5 4.67 9.13 8.70
N GLU A 6 5.74 9.75 8.20
CA GLU A 6 5.81 10.20 6.81
C GLU A 6 5.72 9.04 5.83
N LEU A 7 6.47 7.97 6.10
CA LEU A 7 6.44 6.79 5.25
C LEU A 7 5.06 6.12 5.27
N ALA A 8 4.42 6.09 6.42
CA ALA A 8 3.06 5.56 6.54
C ALA A 8 2.06 6.38 5.71
N ASP A 9 2.21 7.70 5.70
CA ASP A 9 1.37 8.58 4.88
C ASP A 9 1.57 8.31 3.39
N TYR A 10 2.82 8.12 2.95
CA TYR A 10 3.10 7.76 1.55
C TYR A 10 2.48 6.42 1.19
N ILE A 11 2.54 5.44 2.08
CA ILE A 11 1.92 4.14 1.85
C ILE A 11 0.40 4.29 1.68
N GLU A 12 -0.25 5.10 2.51
CA GLU A 12 -1.68 5.36 2.39
C GLU A 12 -2.03 5.99 1.04
N ASP A 13 -1.21 6.93 0.58
CA ASP A 13 -1.41 7.58 -0.73
C ASP A 13 -1.32 6.58 -1.87
N GLU A 14 -0.32 5.68 -1.83
CA GLU A 14 -0.15 4.67 -2.87
C GLU A 14 -1.31 3.69 -2.90
N ILE A 15 -1.79 3.27 -1.74
CA ILE A 15 -2.95 2.35 -1.66
C ILE A 15 -4.21 3.04 -2.17
N ARG A 16 -4.41 4.30 -1.83
CA ARG A 16 -5.56 5.08 -2.28
C ARG A 16 -5.57 5.17 -3.80
N ASP A 17 -4.41 5.46 -4.39
CA ASP A 17 -4.27 5.54 -5.85
C ASP A 17 -4.47 4.18 -6.50
N ALA A 18 -3.90 3.12 -5.92
CA ALA A 18 -4.09 1.77 -6.41
C ALA A 18 -5.57 1.38 -6.44
N LYS A 19 -6.30 1.74 -5.39
CA LYS A 19 -7.74 1.46 -5.29
C LYS A 19 -8.52 2.20 -6.38
N LYS A 20 -8.21 3.48 -6.60
CA LYS A 20 -8.83 4.27 -7.67
C LYS A 20 -8.61 3.66 -9.03
N TYR A 21 -7.37 3.29 -9.33
CA TYR A 21 -7.03 2.67 -10.61
C TYR A 21 -7.70 1.32 -10.79
N ALA A 22 -7.71 0.49 -9.75
CA ALA A 22 -8.34 -0.82 -9.82
C ALA A 22 -9.85 -0.71 -10.08
N ARG A 23 -10.52 0.20 -9.39
CA ARG A 23 -11.96 0.44 -9.60
C ARG A 23 -12.25 0.98 -11.00
N HIS A 24 -11.40 1.89 -11.46
CA HIS A 24 -11.55 2.46 -12.79
C HIS A 24 -11.31 1.40 -13.87
N ALA A 25 -10.31 0.54 -13.67
CA ALA A 25 -10.06 -0.57 -14.59
C ALA A 25 -11.29 -1.47 -14.70
N LEU A 26 -11.90 -1.80 -13.56
CA LEU A 26 -13.08 -2.66 -13.54
C LEU A 26 -14.26 -2.02 -14.29
N ARG A 27 -14.51 -0.73 -14.07
CA ARG A 27 -15.60 -0.01 -14.74
C ARG A 27 -15.38 0.12 -16.25
N SER A 28 -14.13 0.20 -16.70
CA SER A 28 -13.79 0.40 -18.12
C SER A 28 -13.71 -0.89 -18.90
N ARG A 29 -13.75 -2.03 -18.24
CA ARG A 29 -13.45 -3.33 -18.85
C ARG A 29 -14.27 -3.61 -20.10
N ASP A 30 -15.56 -3.34 -20.10
CA ASP A 30 -16.45 -3.65 -21.20
C ASP A 30 -16.65 -2.48 -22.17
N VAL A 31 -16.32 -1.25 -21.75
CA VAL A 31 -16.55 -0.04 -22.53
C VAL A 31 -15.28 0.39 -23.26
N ARG A 32 -14.16 0.38 -22.58
CA ARG A 32 -12.86 0.77 -23.15
C ARG A 32 -11.77 -0.18 -22.65
N PRO A 33 -11.66 -1.36 -23.29
CA PRO A 33 -10.71 -2.38 -22.83
C PRO A 33 -9.26 -1.89 -22.74
N GLU A 34 -8.83 -1.02 -23.65
CA GLU A 34 -7.46 -0.49 -23.65
C GLU A 34 -7.18 0.38 -22.40
N LEU A 35 -8.17 1.15 -21.95
CA LEU A 35 -8.05 1.93 -20.71
C LEU A 35 -8.08 1.02 -19.49
N SER A 36 -8.90 -0.02 -19.55
CA SER A 36 -8.96 -1.00 -18.47
C SER A 36 -7.59 -1.64 -18.23
N VAL A 37 -6.89 -2.05 -19.28
CA VAL A 37 -5.54 -2.62 -19.19
C VAL A 37 -4.58 -1.61 -18.58
N LEU A 38 -4.63 -0.35 -19.04
CA LEU A 38 -3.77 0.71 -18.52
C LEU A 38 -3.98 0.90 -17.01
N PHE A 39 -5.23 1.07 -16.58
CA PHE A 39 -5.53 1.28 -15.17
C PHE A 39 -5.18 0.07 -14.30
N HIS A 40 -5.33 -1.14 -14.83
CA HIS A 40 -4.91 -2.35 -14.15
C HIS A 40 -3.40 -2.32 -13.88
N GLN A 41 -2.61 -1.97 -14.90
CA GLN A 41 -1.16 -1.85 -14.76
C GLN A 41 -0.77 -0.76 -13.77
N LEU A 42 -1.44 0.41 -13.83
CA LEU A 42 -1.17 1.50 -12.89
C LEU A 42 -1.46 1.07 -11.45
N ALA A 43 -2.53 0.31 -11.23
CA ALA A 43 -2.84 -0.21 -9.90
C ALA A 43 -1.73 -1.13 -9.38
N LEU A 44 -1.22 -2.02 -10.23
CA LEU A 44 -0.13 -2.93 -9.86
C LEU A 44 1.16 -2.16 -9.54
N GLU A 45 1.44 -1.11 -10.29
CA GLU A 45 2.62 -0.26 -10.05
C GLU A 45 2.52 0.44 -8.69
N GLU A 46 1.33 0.96 -8.34
CA GLU A 46 1.13 1.59 -7.04
C GLU A 46 1.29 0.59 -5.88
N LEU A 47 0.83 -0.65 -6.06
CA LEU A 47 1.04 -1.69 -5.07
C LEU A 47 2.54 -2.03 -4.92
N GLY A 48 3.29 -2.00 -6.02
CA GLY A 48 4.74 -2.17 -5.99
C GLY A 48 5.43 -1.06 -5.21
N HIS A 49 5.00 0.19 -5.39
CA HIS A 49 5.52 1.32 -4.62
C HIS A 49 5.22 1.14 -3.13
N MET A 50 4.01 0.71 -2.81
CA MET A 50 3.62 0.41 -1.43
C MET A 50 4.56 -0.62 -0.79
N ASP A 51 4.88 -1.70 -1.51
CA ASP A 51 5.78 -2.73 -1.01
C ASP A 51 7.18 -2.20 -0.73
N ARG A 52 7.69 -1.34 -1.61
CA ARG A 52 9.00 -0.70 -1.42
C ARG A 52 9.01 0.21 -0.20
N LEU A 53 7.96 1.00 -0.02
CA LEU A 53 7.84 1.88 1.14
C LEU A 53 7.71 1.07 2.43
N HIS A 54 6.97 -0.02 2.39
CA HIS A 54 6.83 -0.92 3.54
C HIS A 54 8.18 -1.55 3.94
N SER A 55 8.99 -1.95 2.95
CA SER A 55 10.33 -2.46 3.21
C SER A 55 11.23 -1.40 3.85
N ALA A 56 11.10 -0.15 3.40
CA ALA A 56 11.84 0.97 3.99
C ALA A 56 11.46 1.19 5.46
N VAL A 57 10.17 1.08 5.79
CA VAL A 57 9.71 1.20 7.17
C VAL A 57 10.32 0.11 8.04
N LYS A 58 10.36 -1.12 7.56
CA LYS A 58 10.98 -2.23 8.30
C LYS A 58 12.46 -1.95 8.58
N GLU A 59 13.19 -1.47 7.59
CA GLU A 59 14.61 -1.13 7.77
C GLU A 59 14.80 -0.03 8.81
N VAL A 60 13.98 1.00 8.78
CA VAL A 60 14.06 2.10 9.75
C VAL A 60 13.82 1.58 11.17
N ILE A 61 12.82 0.72 11.35
CA ILE A 61 12.50 0.14 12.65
C ILE A 61 13.65 -0.75 13.15
N GLU A 62 14.20 -1.60 12.30
CA GLU A 62 15.32 -2.47 12.68
C GLU A 62 16.56 -1.68 13.07
N ARG A 63 16.84 -0.63 12.32
CA ARG A 63 17.98 0.25 12.64
C ARG A 63 17.74 0.95 13.99
N TYR A 64 16.53 1.41 14.25
CA TYR A 64 16.20 2.00 15.53
C TYR A 64 16.43 1.01 16.67
N ARG A 65 15.96 -0.23 16.50
CA ARG A 65 16.15 -1.26 17.52
C ARG A 65 17.60 -1.56 17.81
N SER A 66 18.44 -1.59 16.79
CA SER A 66 19.85 -1.87 16.97
C SER A 66 20.60 -0.73 17.68
N GLU A 67 20.15 0.51 17.50
CA GLU A 67 20.79 1.69 18.08
C GLU A 67 20.23 2.07 19.46
N HIS A 68 18.94 1.86 19.68
CA HIS A 68 18.23 2.38 20.86
C HIS A 68 17.40 1.33 21.61
N GLY A 69 17.37 0.08 21.15
CA GLY A 69 16.53 -0.95 21.74
C GLY A 69 15.10 -0.88 21.19
N ASP A 70 14.17 -1.51 21.87
CA ASP A 70 12.78 -1.57 21.41
C ASP A 70 12.14 -0.19 21.33
N PRO A 71 11.31 0.07 20.28
CA PRO A 71 10.61 1.33 20.17
C PRO A 71 9.65 1.55 21.35
N PRO A 72 9.35 2.81 21.71
CA PRO A 72 8.33 3.08 22.70
C PRO A 72 6.99 2.41 22.34
N GLU A 73 6.26 1.96 23.35
CA GLU A 73 5.00 1.25 23.15
C GLU A 73 4.02 2.03 22.27
N ALA A 74 3.91 3.33 22.48
CA ALA A 74 3.00 4.18 21.69
C ALA A 74 3.38 4.17 20.20
N MET A 75 4.66 4.19 19.91
CA MET A 75 5.16 4.15 18.53
C MET A 75 4.90 2.79 17.88
N GLN A 76 5.12 1.71 18.63
CA GLN A 76 4.86 0.35 18.14
C GLN A 76 3.37 0.16 17.83
N LYS A 77 2.49 0.62 18.70
CA LYS A 77 1.05 0.54 18.50
C LYS A 77 0.60 1.32 17.26
N ARG A 78 1.19 2.51 17.07
CA ARG A 78 0.87 3.34 15.92
C ARG A 78 1.28 2.66 14.61
N TYR A 79 2.47 2.05 14.59
CA TYR A 79 2.94 1.30 13.45
C TYR A 79 2.06 0.08 13.18
N ASP A 80 1.73 -0.69 14.21
CA ASP A 80 0.91 -1.90 14.07
C ASP A 80 -0.46 -1.56 13.49
N LYS A 81 -1.07 -0.47 13.94
CA LYS A 81 -2.36 -0.03 13.44
C LYS A 81 -2.28 0.39 11.96
N ALA A 82 -1.25 1.14 11.60
CA ALA A 82 -1.04 1.56 10.22
C ALA A 82 -0.80 0.35 9.31
N HIS A 83 -0.02 -0.63 9.78
CA HIS A 83 0.27 -1.85 9.05
C HIS A 83 -0.99 -2.68 8.82
N GLU A 84 -1.82 -2.84 9.85
CA GLU A 84 -3.09 -3.57 9.75
C GLU A 84 -4.00 -2.93 8.71
N LYS A 85 -4.14 -1.61 8.75
CA LYS A 85 -4.93 -0.87 7.78
C LYS A 85 -4.40 -1.06 6.35
N MET A 86 -3.09 -1.01 6.20
CA MET A 86 -2.43 -1.22 4.91
C MET A 86 -2.75 -2.61 4.36
N MET A 87 -2.65 -3.64 5.19
CA MET A 87 -2.92 -5.02 4.76
C MET A 87 -4.37 -5.21 4.34
N ASP A 88 -5.31 -4.63 5.09
CA ASP A 88 -6.73 -4.71 4.79
C ASP A 88 -7.06 -4.03 3.46
N GLU A 89 -6.55 -2.83 3.24
CA GLU A 89 -6.79 -2.08 2.01
C GLU A 89 -6.11 -2.72 0.81
N ALA A 90 -4.90 -3.24 0.97
CA ALA A 90 -4.20 -3.95 -0.10
C ALA A 90 -4.97 -5.21 -0.50
N ALA A 91 -5.50 -5.94 0.46
CA ALA A 91 -6.34 -7.13 0.18
C ALA A 91 -7.57 -6.74 -0.64
N GLU A 92 -8.19 -5.61 -0.34
CA GLU A 92 -9.33 -5.10 -1.11
C GLU A 92 -8.94 -4.82 -2.56
N VAL A 93 -7.79 -4.18 -2.79
CA VAL A 93 -7.29 -3.89 -4.13
C VAL A 93 -7.02 -5.18 -4.90
N TYR A 94 -6.33 -6.15 -4.29
CA TYR A 94 -6.08 -7.44 -4.93
C TYR A 94 -7.38 -8.17 -5.26
N GLY A 95 -8.39 -8.06 -4.40
CA GLY A 95 -9.70 -8.62 -4.65
C GLY A 95 -10.36 -8.03 -5.91
N ILE A 96 -10.25 -6.71 -6.09
CA ILE A 96 -10.77 -6.05 -7.29
C ILE A 96 -10.01 -6.49 -8.53
N LEU A 97 -8.67 -6.49 -8.47
CA LEU A 97 -7.83 -6.89 -9.60
C LEU A 97 -8.05 -8.35 -10.00
N GLY A 98 -8.34 -9.21 -9.03
CA GLY A 98 -8.62 -10.62 -9.29
C GLY A 98 -9.83 -10.86 -10.19
N ARG A 99 -10.77 -9.90 -10.25
CA ARG A 99 -11.96 -10.02 -11.09
C ARG A 99 -11.66 -9.95 -12.58
N PHE A 100 -10.47 -9.48 -12.94
CA PHE A 100 -10.05 -9.40 -14.35
C PHE A 100 -9.66 -10.75 -14.94
N THR A 101 -9.34 -11.71 -14.09
CA THR A 101 -8.86 -13.03 -14.52
C THR A 101 -9.97 -14.08 -14.52
N MET A 102 -11.15 -13.69 -14.12
CA MET A 102 -12.30 -14.60 -14.04
C MET A 102 -13.25 -14.47 -15.21
#